data_71da7eb328d99149b39027f2c995e5b1
#
_entry.id   71da7eb328d99149b39027f2c995e5b1
#
_cell.length_a   1.000
_cell.length_b   1.000
_cell.length_c   1.000
_cell.angle_alpha   90.00
_cell.angle_beta   90.00
_cell.angle_gamma   90.00
#
_symmetry.space_group_name_H-M   'P 1'
#
loop_
_entity.id
_entity.type
_entity.pdbx_description
1 polymer ?
#
loop_
_entity_poly.entity_id
_entity_poly.type
_entity_poly.pdbx_seq_one_letter_code
_entity_poly.pdbx_strand_id
1 'polypeptide(L)'
;MTIFIPTPLRQFAGGKDTVAVSASTVAGALDELTQAHPDLRKHLFTGEGKVRAFVNVYLNDEDVRYLPDKDATQVSTTDTLSIIPSIAGGLPSGQ
;
A
#
# COMPACT_ATOMS: atom_id res chain seq x y z
N MET A 1 -9.74 9.04 1.15
CA MET A 1 -9.71 7.59 1.04
C MET A 1 -9.01 6.98 2.25
N THR A 2 -9.23 5.71 2.49
CA THR A 2 -8.66 4.99 3.63
C THR A 2 -7.68 3.93 3.14
N ILE A 3 -6.52 3.83 3.80
CA ILE A 3 -5.53 2.80 3.50
C ILE A 3 -5.48 1.83 4.67
N PHE A 4 -5.72 0.55 4.40
CA PHE A 4 -5.57 -0.50 5.41
C PHE A 4 -4.12 -0.94 5.48
N ILE A 5 -3.57 -0.94 6.70
CA ILE A 5 -2.19 -1.31 6.96
C ILE A 5 -2.17 -2.74 7.51
N PRO A 6 -1.41 -3.66 6.90
CA PRO A 6 -1.35 -5.04 7.37
C PRO A 6 -0.63 -5.13 8.72
N THR A 7 -0.98 -6.14 9.49
CA THR A 7 -0.44 -6.34 10.84
C THR A 7 1.08 -6.19 10.93
N PRO A 8 1.88 -6.82 10.05
CA PRO A 8 3.34 -6.70 10.17
C PRO A 8 3.89 -5.31 9.95
N LEU A 9 3.13 -4.42 9.31
CA LEU A 9 3.60 -3.07 9.02
C LEU A 9 3.01 -2.02 9.96
N ARG A 10 2.08 -2.37 10.83
CA ARG A 10 1.43 -1.41 11.74
C ARG A 10 2.40 -0.71 12.68
N GLN A 11 3.45 -1.41 13.08
CA GLN A 11 4.48 -0.81 13.95
C GLN A 11 5.16 0.39 13.30
N PHE A 12 5.17 0.45 11.94
CA PHE A 12 5.77 1.55 11.20
C PHE A 12 4.75 2.64 10.87
N ALA A 13 3.49 2.43 11.25
CA ALA A 13 2.41 3.38 11.03
C ALA A 13 1.81 3.85 12.37
N GLY A 14 2.63 3.92 13.40
CA GLY A 14 2.19 4.36 14.72
C GLY A 14 1.20 3.40 15.37
N GLY A 15 1.21 2.13 14.99
CA GLY A 15 0.30 1.12 15.51
C GLY A 15 -1.09 1.16 14.87
N LYS A 16 -1.28 1.98 13.85
CA LYS A 16 -2.60 2.15 13.22
C LYS A 16 -2.88 1.04 12.21
N ASP A 17 -4.13 0.59 12.19
CA ASP A 17 -4.59 -0.38 11.18
C ASP A 17 -5.13 0.32 9.93
N THR A 18 -5.49 1.60 10.03
CA THR A 18 -5.94 2.40 8.89
C THR A 18 -5.33 3.79 8.95
N VAL A 19 -5.11 4.38 7.77
CA VAL A 19 -4.62 5.75 7.65
C VAL A 19 -5.50 6.46 6.61
N ALA A 20 -6.03 7.61 6.97
CA ALA A 20 -6.83 8.43 6.06
C ALA A 20 -5.90 9.31 5.22
N VAL A 21 -6.14 9.36 3.92
CA VAL A 21 -5.39 10.22 3.00
C VAL A 21 -6.36 10.97 2.09
N SER A 22 -5.88 12.07 1.50
CA SER A 22 -6.70 12.91 0.63
C SER A 22 -6.27 12.91 -0.82
N ALA A 23 -5.39 11.98 -1.19
CA ALA A 23 -4.85 11.89 -2.56
C ALA A 23 -5.94 11.57 -3.58
N SER A 24 -5.67 11.90 -4.83
CA SER A 24 -6.61 11.66 -5.94
C SER A 24 -6.23 10.47 -6.81
N THR A 25 -5.06 9.87 -6.56
CA THR A 25 -4.60 8.67 -7.29
C THR A 25 -4.01 7.67 -6.31
N VAL A 26 -3.88 6.42 -6.76
CA VAL A 26 -3.25 5.36 -5.95
C VAL A 26 -1.82 5.76 -5.59
N ALA A 27 -1.04 6.20 -6.58
CA ALA A 27 0.34 6.62 -6.33
C ALA A 27 0.42 7.76 -5.32
N GLY A 28 -0.47 8.75 -5.46
CA GLY A 28 -0.53 9.87 -4.52
C GLY A 28 -0.91 9.42 -3.12
N ALA A 29 -1.81 8.45 -3.01
CA ALA A 29 -2.21 7.91 -1.71
C ALA A 29 -1.04 7.22 -1.01
N LEU A 30 -0.28 6.41 -1.74
CA LEU A 30 0.88 5.75 -1.18
C LEU A 30 1.99 6.75 -0.81
N ASP A 31 2.15 7.78 -1.63
CA ASP A 31 3.11 8.83 -1.36
C ASP A 31 2.74 9.59 -0.08
N GLU A 32 1.48 9.97 0.06
CA GLU A 32 1.00 10.64 1.26
C GLU A 32 1.18 9.77 2.50
N LEU A 33 0.90 8.47 2.38
CA LEU A 33 1.09 7.52 3.47
C LEU A 33 2.55 7.48 3.93
N THR A 34 3.49 7.41 2.98
CA THR A 34 4.91 7.31 3.33
C THR A 34 5.49 8.64 3.79
N GLN A 35 4.86 9.75 3.45
CA GLN A 35 5.24 11.04 4.01
C GLN A 35 4.82 11.17 5.47
N ALA A 36 3.62 10.67 5.80
CA ALA A 36 3.12 10.67 7.17
C ALA A 36 3.87 9.65 8.05
N HIS A 37 4.26 8.54 7.45
CA HIS A 37 4.95 7.44 8.15
C HIS A 37 6.19 7.03 7.35
N PRO A 38 7.29 7.80 7.46
CA PRO A 38 8.49 7.56 6.64
C PRO A 38 9.09 6.17 6.79
N ASP A 39 8.90 5.53 7.93
CA ASP A 39 9.44 4.19 8.15
C ASP A 39 8.77 3.13 7.25
N LEU A 40 7.58 3.42 6.73
CA LEU A 40 6.92 2.52 5.81
C LEU A 40 7.57 2.51 4.43
N ARG A 41 8.24 3.60 4.06
CA ARG A 41 8.73 3.74 2.69
C ARG A 41 9.66 2.59 2.27
N LYS A 42 10.60 2.22 3.12
CA LYS A 42 11.54 1.15 2.80
C LYS A 42 10.89 -0.22 2.73
N HIS A 43 9.73 -0.38 3.37
CA HIS A 43 8.98 -1.64 3.34
C HIS A 43 8.04 -1.75 2.15
N LEU A 44 7.63 -0.61 1.58
CA LEU A 44 6.70 -0.57 0.47
C LEU A 44 7.38 -0.31 -0.87
N PHE A 45 8.46 0.46 -0.86
CA PHE A 45 9.14 0.90 -2.09
C PHE A 45 10.59 0.43 -2.12
N THR A 46 11.08 0.21 -3.34
CA THR A 46 12.50 -0.05 -3.58
C THR A 46 13.26 1.27 -3.53
N GLY A 47 14.58 1.19 -3.57
CA GLY A 47 15.41 2.39 -3.66
C GLY A 47 15.16 3.24 -4.90
N GLU A 48 14.51 2.66 -5.92
CA GLU A 48 14.15 3.35 -7.16
C GLU A 48 12.77 3.98 -7.09
N GLY A 49 12.07 3.84 -5.97
CA GLY A 49 10.74 4.42 -5.80
C GLY A 49 9.61 3.59 -6.36
N LYS A 50 9.87 2.33 -6.69
CA LYS A 50 8.84 1.41 -7.18
C LYS A 50 8.29 0.56 -6.05
N VAL A 51 7.01 0.20 -6.13
CA VAL A 51 6.42 -0.71 -5.16
C VAL A 51 7.14 -2.05 -5.25
N ARG A 52 7.51 -2.60 -4.10
CA ARG A 52 8.24 -3.87 -4.05
C ARG A 52 7.40 -5.00 -4.63
N ALA A 53 8.07 -5.94 -5.30
CA ALA A 53 7.38 -7.03 -6.01
C ALA A 53 6.50 -7.89 -5.11
N PHE A 54 6.85 -8.03 -3.83
CA PHE A 54 6.08 -8.85 -2.90
C PHE A 54 5.01 -8.04 -2.15
N VAL A 55 4.84 -6.76 -2.49
CA VAL A 55 3.78 -5.93 -1.90
C VAL A 55 2.65 -5.82 -2.92
N ASN A 56 1.47 -6.27 -2.53
CA ASN A 56 0.29 -6.15 -3.36
C ASN A 56 -0.56 -5.00 -2.84
N VAL A 57 -1.06 -4.17 -3.75
CA VAL A 57 -1.94 -3.05 -3.41
C VAL A 57 -3.27 -3.29 -4.11
N TYR A 58 -4.34 -3.31 -3.33
CA TYR A 58 -5.69 -3.50 -3.85
C TYR A 58 -6.47 -2.22 -3.71
N LEU A 59 -7.10 -1.79 -4.80
CA LEU A 59 -8.06 -0.68 -4.76
C LEU A 59 -9.44 -1.32 -4.66
N ASN A 60 -10.08 -1.14 -3.50
CA ASN A 60 -11.26 -1.89 -3.13
C ASN A 60 -10.91 -3.39 -3.17
N ASP A 61 -11.41 -4.13 -4.13
CA ASP A 61 -11.13 -5.57 -4.24
C ASP A 61 -10.27 -5.93 -5.45
N GLU A 62 -9.71 -4.93 -6.15
CA GLU A 62 -8.96 -5.16 -7.38
C GLU A 62 -7.48 -4.87 -7.20
N ASP A 63 -6.64 -5.81 -7.62
CA ASP A 63 -5.19 -5.61 -7.63
C ASP A 63 -4.85 -4.48 -8.59
N VAL A 64 -4.17 -3.45 -8.09
CA VAL A 64 -3.82 -2.26 -8.87
C VAL A 64 -3.01 -2.60 -10.11
N ARG A 65 -2.18 -3.66 -10.06
CA ARG A 65 -1.34 -4.05 -11.20
C ARG A 65 -2.15 -4.46 -12.42
N TYR A 66 -3.41 -4.86 -12.23
CA TYR A 66 -4.29 -5.30 -13.32
C TYR A 66 -5.27 -4.23 -13.75
N LEU A 67 -5.22 -3.04 -13.15
CA LEU A 67 -6.04 -1.91 -13.58
C LEU A 67 -5.40 -1.24 -14.80
N PRO A 68 -6.21 -0.68 -15.74
CA PRO A 68 -5.69 -0.04 -16.94
C PRO A 68 -4.66 1.05 -16.65
N ASP A 69 -4.90 1.86 -15.63
CA ASP A 69 -4.02 2.97 -15.27
C ASP A 69 -3.08 2.64 -14.12
N LYS A 70 -3.12 1.43 -13.62
CA LYS A 70 -2.28 0.97 -12.52
C LYS A 70 -2.27 1.97 -11.36
N ASP A 71 -1.08 2.41 -10.93
CA ASP A 71 -0.97 3.35 -9.81
C ASP A 71 -1.41 4.79 -10.16
N ALA A 72 -1.64 5.07 -11.43
CA ALA A 72 -2.24 6.35 -11.85
C ALA A 72 -3.77 6.33 -11.78
N THR A 73 -4.38 5.21 -11.38
CA THR A 73 -5.82 5.09 -11.24
C THR A 73 -6.35 6.13 -10.27
N GLN A 74 -7.38 6.85 -10.68
CA GLN A 74 -8.01 7.87 -9.83
C GLN A 74 -8.80 7.21 -8.71
N VAL A 75 -8.77 7.86 -7.55
CA VAL A 75 -9.48 7.38 -6.37
C VAL A 75 -10.34 8.50 -5.82
N SER A 76 -11.36 8.13 -5.05
CA SER A 76 -12.26 9.07 -4.41
C SER A 76 -12.20 8.92 -2.89
N THR A 77 -12.90 9.82 -2.19
CA THR A 77 -12.90 9.79 -0.72
C THR A 77 -13.54 8.53 -0.15
N THR A 78 -14.34 7.82 -0.93
CA THR A 78 -15.01 6.60 -0.49
C THR A 78 -14.24 5.33 -0.83
N ASP A 79 -13.15 5.45 -1.58
CA ASP A 79 -12.35 4.28 -1.95
C ASP A 79 -11.43 3.84 -0.82
N THR A 80 -11.05 2.56 -0.88
CA THR A 80 -10.17 1.93 0.10
C THR A 80 -9.00 1.28 -0.61
N LEU A 81 -7.78 1.56 -0.12
CA LEU A 81 -6.60 0.82 -0.54
C LEU A 81 -6.24 -0.19 0.55
N SER A 82 -5.91 -1.40 0.14
CA SER A 82 -5.41 -2.43 1.05
C SER A 82 -4.00 -2.80 0.64
N ILE A 83 -3.09 -2.79 1.60
CA ILE A 83 -1.70 -3.19 1.38
C ILE A 83 -1.56 -4.61 1.90
N ILE A 84 -1.21 -5.53 1.01
CA ILE A 84 -1.10 -6.95 1.36
C ILE A 84 0.29 -7.44 0.98
N PRO A 85 1.23 -7.52 1.93
CA PRO A 85 2.55 -8.06 1.62
C PRO A 85 2.45 -9.58 1.46
N SER A 86 3.06 -10.09 0.39
CA SER A 86 3.25 -11.54 0.26
C SER A 86 4.62 -11.87 0.78
N ILE A 87 4.72 -12.95 1.51
CA ILE A 87 6.03 -13.43 1.92
C ILE A 87 6.55 -14.32 0.80
N ALA A 88 7.40 -13.75 0.00
CA ALA A 88 7.97 -14.48 -1.12
C ALA A 88 8.86 -15.61 -0.64
N GLY A 89 8.57 -16.77 -1.11
CA GLY A 89 9.28 -17.94 -0.67
C GLY A 89 8.84 -18.33 0.71
N GLY A 90 8.16 -17.85 0.82
CA GLY A 90 7.90 -18.07 1.81
C GLY A 90 7.43 -18.45 2.50
N LEU A 91 7.27 -18.38 2.37
CA LEU A 91 6.91 -18.58 2.90
C LEU A 91 6.55 -18.85 3.43
N PRO A 92 6.25 -19.12 3.66
CA PRO A 92 5.82 -19.33 4.13
C PRO A 92 5.38 -19.69 4.48
N SER A 93 5.01 -19.84 4.27
CA SER A 93 4.61 -20.13 4.46
C SER A 93 4.63 -20.72 4.83
N GLY A 94 4.51 -20.85 4.66
CA GLY A 94 4.43 -21.32 4.93
C GLY A 94 4.81 -21.78 5.01
N GLN A 95 4.92 -21.72 4.84
CA GLN A 95 5.28 -22.09 4.87
C GLN A 95 5.40 -22.41 5.18
#